data_2b37325396713feb3e41282d1beabb84
#
_entry.id   2b37325396713feb3e41282d1beabb84
#
_cell.length_a   1.000
_cell.length_b   1.000
_cell.length_c   1.000
_cell.angle_alpha   90.00
_cell.angle_beta   90.00
_cell.angle_gamma   90.00
#
_symmetry.space_group_name_H-M   'P 1'
#
loop_
_entity.id
_entity.type
_entity.pdbx_description
1 polymer ?
#
loop_
_entity_poly.entity_id
_entity_poly.type
_entity_poly.pdbx_seq_one_letter_code
_entity_poly.pdbx_strand_id
1 'polypeptide(L)'
;FVQYLNVQQSMSMKIPFGIAQIGKSFRNEITFEHNVFRTSEFEQMEMEYFVEPGTQSEHLEHWANERLGWWQRYSNRPEDFRLREHEPCELAHYADKCYDVEYAFPWGWDELEGVASRTDYDLSKHAEATGAKLSYLDQQKPDPDTGKMGWRYTPFVIEPAAGLTRAVLVYLIDAYAEEKGVDAQ
;
A
#
# COMPACT_ATOMS: atom_id res chain seq x y z
N PHE A 1 -7.61 -8.99 3.85
CA PHE A 1 -7.22 -10.18 4.64
C PHE A 1 -8.35 -11.22 4.72
N VAL A 2 -9.57 -10.82 5.05
CA VAL A 2 -10.72 -11.75 5.25
C VAL A 2 -10.97 -12.65 4.03
N GLN A 3 -10.74 -12.18 2.82
CA GLN A 3 -10.95 -12.92 1.57
C GLN A 3 -9.71 -13.70 1.11
N TYR A 4 -8.59 -13.64 1.82
CA TYR A 4 -7.33 -14.30 1.42
C TYR A 4 -7.53 -15.77 1.06
N LEU A 5 -8.07 -16.56 2.00
CA LEU A 5 -8.25 -18.00 1.81
C LEU A 5 -9.23 -18.33 0.68
N ASN A 6 -10.32 -17.56 0.58
CA ASN A 6 -11.33 -17.74 -0.45
C ASN A 6 -10.74 -17.48 -1.85
N VAL A 7 -10.02 -16.38 -2.04
CA VAL A 7 -9.37 -16.06 -3.33
C VAL A 7 -8.28 -17.06 -3.65
N GLN A 8 -7.39 -17.35 -2.69
CA GLN A 8 -6.29 -18.29 -2.87
C GLN A 8 -6.79 -19.66 -3.34
N GLN A 9 -7.86 -20.19 -2.73
CA GLN A 9 -8.40 -21.51 -3.06
C GLN A 9 -9.23 -21.52 -4.34
N SER A 10 -10.19 -20.57 -4.48
CA SER A 10 -11.12 -20.56 -5.61
C SER A 10 -10.41 -20.26 -6.93
N MET A 11 -9.35 -19.46 -6.92
CA MET A 11 -8.57 -19.11 -8.09
C MET A 11 -7.25 -19.90 -8.21
N SER A 12 -6.98 -20.81 -7.28
CA SER A 12 -5.75 -21.61 -7.22
C SER A 12 -4.48 -20.74 -7.28
N MET A 13 -4.51 -19.60 -6.57
CA MET A 13 -3.42 -18.62 -6.61
C MET A 13 -2.17 -19.17 -5.93
N LYS A 14 -1.03 -18.88 -6.56
CA LYS A 14 0.30 -19.15 -5.99
C LYS A 14 0.93 -17.86 -5.50
N ILE A 15 1.71 -17.95 -4.43
CA ILE A 15 2.49 -16.83 -3.92
C ILE A 15 3.68 -16.56 -4.88
N PRO A 16 3.96 -15.30 -5.26
CA PRO A 16 3.28 -14.07 -4.78
C PRO A 16 2.00 -13.75 -5.57
N PHE A 17 1.00 -13.16 -4.91
CA PHE A 17 -0.19 -12.61 -5.56
C PHE A 17 -0.79 -11.49 -4.71
N GLY A 18 -1.59 -10.60 -5.34
CA GLY A 18 -2.24 -9.48 -4.67
C GLY A 18 -3.76 -9.55 -4.74
N ILE A 19 -4.41 -8.98 -3.75
CA ILE A 19 -5.85 -8.71 -3.72
C ILE A 19 -6.02 -7.21 -3.53
N ALA A 20 -6.62 -6.53 -4.51
CA ALA A 20 -6.87 -5.10 -4.45
C ALA A 20 -8.35 -4.80 -4.26
N GLN A 21 -8.64 -3.72 -3.53
CA GLN A 21 -9.98 -3.23 -3.27
C GLN A 21 -10.00 -1.71 -3.34
N ILE A 22 -11.07 -1.15 -3.91
CA ILE A 22 -11.42 0.26 -3.81
C ILE A 22 -12.75 0.36 -3.08
N GLY A 23 -12.81 1.23 -2.08
CA GLY A 23 -14.03 1.38 -1.29
C GLY A 23 -13.93 2.53 -0.29
N LYS A 24 -15.04 2.75 0.40
CA LYS A 24 -15.12 3.77 1.45
C LYS A 24 -14.41 3.33 2.71
N SER A 25 -13.68 4.28 3.29
CA SER A 25 -13.04 4.15 4.60
C SER A 25 -13.49 5.28 5.51
N PHE A 26 -13.51 5.00 6.81
CA PHE A 26 -13.94 5.94 7.85
C PHE A 26 -12.87 5.99 8.93
N ARG A 27 -12.40 7.21 9.23
CA ARG A 27 -11.47 7.47 10.32
C ARG A 27 -12.03 8.56 11.21
N ASN A 28 -11.90 8.40 12.52
CA ASN A 28 -12.33 9.41 13.49
C ASN A 28 -11.25 10.49 13.59
N GLU A 29 -11.24 11.40 12.63
CA GLU A 29 -10.30 12.51 12.59
C GLU A 29 -10.70 13.59 13.62
N ILE A 30 -9.73 14.05 14.41
CA ILE A 30 -9.92 15.14 15.37
C ILE A 30 -9.93 16.49 14.64
N THR A 31 -9.09 16.63 13.62
CA THR A 31 -8.95 17.87 12.83
C THR A 31 -9.06 17.55 11.35
N PHE A 32 -9.91 18.28 10.64
CA PHE A 32 -9.98 18.24 9.19
C PHE A 32 -8.97 19.24 8.61
N GLU A 33 -8.26 18.84 7.56
CA GLU A 33 -7.23 19.67 6.95
C GLU A 33 -7.35 19.67 5.42
N HIS A 34 -7.09 20.82 4.83
CA HIS A 34 -6.96 21.00 3.37
C HIS A 34 -8.10 20.35 2.57
N ASN A 35 -9.36 20.65 2.95
CA ASN A 35 -10.57 20.13 2.30
C ASN A 35 -10.60 18.58 2.29
N VAL A 36 -10.45 17.97 1.10
CA VAL A 36 -10.53 16.52 0.89
C VAL A 36 -9.23 15.77 1.24
N PHE A 37 -8.18 16.46 1.64
CA PHE A 37 -6.91 15.84 2.00
C PHE A 37 -7.04 14.99 3.28
N ARG A 38 -7.72 15.55 4.31
CA ARG A 38 -7.97 14.83 5.58
C ARG A 38 -9.43 15.01 6.00
N THR A 39 -10.23 13.93 5.83
CA THR A 39 -11.66 13.89 6.14
C THR A 39 -12.00 12.60 6.88
N SER A 40 -13.15 12.58 7.59
CA SER A 40 -13.60 11.37 8.30
C SER A 40 -14.12 10.27 7.37
N GLU A 41 -14.64 10.63 6.22
CA GLU A 41 -15.10 9.70 5.18
C GLU A 41 -14.32 9.98 3.89
N PHE A 42 -13.72 8.94 3.33
CA PHE A 42 -12.95 9.04 2.08
C PHE A 42 -13.01 7.73 1.32
N GLU A 43 -12.58 7.71 0.08
CA GLU A 43 -12.37 6.49 -0.69
C GLU A 43 -10.89 6.13 -0.67
N GLN A 44 -10.62 4.85 -0.47
CA GLN A 44 -9.28 4.29 -0.38
C GLN A 44 -9.10 3.18 -1.42
N MET A 45 -7.89 3.10 -1.97
CA MET A 45 -7.41 2.02 -2.82
C MET A 45 -6.32 1.30 -2.05
N GLU A 46 -6.50 0.02 -1.80
CA GLU A 46 -5.51 -0.82 -1.11
C GLU A 46 -5.27 -2.10 -1.90
N MET A 47 -4.06 -2.59 -1.82
CA MET A 47 -3.68 -3.92 -2.30
C MET A 47 -2.91 -4.65 -1.21
N GLU A 48 -3.36 -5.86 -0.90
CA GLU A 48 -2.65 -6.80 -0.04
C GLU A 48 -1.86 -7.76 -0.92
N TYR A 49 -0.57 -7.55 -1.02
CA TYR A 49 0.32 -8.38 -1.83
C TYR A 49 1.03 -9.40 -0.96
N PHE A 50 0.63 -10.66 -1.10
CA PHE A 50 1.11 -11.79 -0.30
C PHE A 50 2.41 -12.33 -0.86
N VAL A 51 3.43 -12.41 -0.01
CA VAL A 51 4.78 -12.83 -0.37
C VAL A 51 5.30 -13.92 0.57
N GLU A 52 6.35 -14.61 0.15
CA GLU A 52 7.08 -15.57 0.97
C GLU A 52 7.86 -14.87 2.09
N PRO A 53 7.83 -15.37 3.34
CA PRO A 53 8.67 -14.84 4.40
C PRO A 53 10.15 -14.83 4.02
N GLY A 54 10.82 -13.72 4.31
CA GLY A 54 12.21 -13.48 3.94
C GLY A 54 12.41 -12.77 2.59
N THR A 55 11.36 -12.63 1.77
CA THR A 55 11.42 -11.89 0.49
C THR A 55 10.76 -10.50 0.58
N GLN A 56 10.19 -10.14 1.72
CA GLN A 56 9.40 -8.92 1.90
C GLN A 56 10.16 -7.64 1.57
N SER A 57 11.45 -7.56 1.87
CA SER A 57 12.24 -6.34 1.61
C SER A 57 12.35 -6.06 0.12
N GLU A 58 12.61 -7.09 -0.70
CA GLU A 58 12.70 -6.97 -2.17
C GLU A 58 11.35 -6.53 -2.76
N HIS A 59 10.26 -7.17 -2.32
CA HIS A 59 8.92 -6.82 -2.78
C HIS A 59 8.47 -5.44 -2.32
N LEU A 60 8.84 -5.02 -1.11
CA LEU A 60 8.57 -3.67 -0.61
C LEU A 60 9.25 -2.61 -1.47
N GLU A 61 10.54 -2.75 -1.74
CA GLU A 61 11.30 -1.83 -2.58
C GLU A 61 10.76 -1.81 -4.02
N HIS A 62 10.41 -2.97 -4.56
CA HIS A 62 9.77 -3.06 -5.86
C HIS A 62 8.47 -2.26 -5.91
N TRP A 63 7.54 -2.51 -4.98
CA TRP A 63 6.25 -1.81 -4.96
C TRP A 63 6.38 -0.31 -4.68
N ALA A 64 7.28 0.11 -3.77
CA ALA A 64 7.51 1.52 -3.51
C ALA A 64 7.97 2.26 -4.79
N ASN A 65 8.91 1.68 -5.55
CA ASN A 65 9.38 2.27 -6.81
C ASN A 65 8.33 2.22 -7.93
N GLU A 66 7.57 1.12 -8.05
CA GLU A 66 6.49 1.00 -9.03
C GLU A 66 5.38 2.03 -8.76
N ARG A 67 5.03 2.26 -7.48
CA ARG A 67 4.01 3.24 -7.10
C ARG A 67 4.49 4.67 -7.36
N LEU A 68 5.71 5.01 -6.97
CA LEU A 68 6.32 6.31 -7.32
C LEU A 68 6.32 6.52 -8.84
N GLY A 69 6.84 5.55 -9.60
CA GLY A 69 6.90 5.62 -11.06
C GLY A 69 5.52 5.73 -11.72
N TRP A 70 4.49 5.13 -11.11
CA TRP A 70 3.11 5.26 -11.59
C TRP A 70 2.59 6.70 -11.43
N TRP A 71 2.77 7.32 -10.25
CA TRP A 71 2.36 8.70 -10.01
C TRP A 71 3.08 9.67 -10.93
N GLN A 72 4.40 9.54 -11.07
CA GLN A 72 5.23 10.38 -11.94
C GLN A 72 4.83 10.28 -13.41
N ARG A 73 4.46 9.10 -13.89
CA ARG A 73 4.08 8.85 -15.29
C ARG A 73 2.84 9.63 -15.73
N TYR A 74 1.91 9.86 -14.82
CA TYR A 74 0.64 10.52 -15.11
C TYR A 74 0.58 11.96 -14.62
N SER A 75 1.72 12.51 -14.17
CA SER A 75 1.87 13.89 -13.70
C SER A 75 2.47 14.78 -14.79
N ASN A 76 2.09 16.07 -14.74
CA ASN A 76 2.75 17.13 -15.52
C ASN A 76 4.06 17.60 -14.85
N ARG A 77 4.25 17.30 -13.55
CA ARG A 77 5.40 17.69 -12.72
C ARG A 77 5.93 16.49 -11.94
N PRO A 78 6.58 15.52 -12.61
CA PRO A 78 7.07 14.30 -11.97
C PRO A 78 8.07 14.57 -10.84
N GLU A 79 8.76 15.70 -10.83
CA GLU A 79 9.67 16.17 -9.79
C GLU A 79 8.97 16.52 -8.46
N ASP A 80 7.65 16.73 -8.49
CA ASP A 80 6.84 17.01 -7.29
C ASP A 80 6.47 15.72 -6.52
N PHE A 81 7.02 14.57 -6.90
CA PHE A 81 6.82 13.29 -6.20
C PHE A 81 8.16 12.73 -5.74
N ARG A 82 8.18 12.17 -4.52
CA ARG A 82 9.36 11.49 -3.97
C ARG A 82 8.98 10.32 -3.08
N LEU A 83 9.94 9.42 -2.84
CA LEU A 83 9.84 8.43 -1.78
C LEU A 83 10.45 8.97 -0.48
N ARG A 84 9.78 8.71 0.64
CA ARG A 84 10.30 8.92 1.99
C ARG A 84 10.19 7.62 2.78
N GLU A 85 11.31 7.13 3.29
CA GLU A 85 11.33 6.01 4.23
C GLU A 85 10.94 6.51 5.63
N HIS A 86 10.08 5.77 6.32
CA HIS A 86 9.71 6.06 7.71
C HIS A 86 10.87 5.77 8.66
N GLU A 87 11.08 6.68 9.62
CA GLU A 87 11.97 6.41 10.74
C GLU A 87 11.36 5.32 11.65
N PRO A 88 12.18 4.54 12.36
CA PRO A 88 11.68 3.45 13.23
C PRO A 88 10.63 3.88 14.26
N CYS A 89 10.65 5.14 14.70
CA CYS A 89 9.68 5.68 15.66
C CYS A 89 8.33 6.06 15.03
N GLU A 90 8.25 6.14 13.71
CA GLU A 90 7.03 6.45 12.95
C GLU A 90 6.28 5.18 12.55
N LEU A 91 6.94 4.03 12.57
CA LEU A 91 6.36 2.77 12.12
C LEU A 91 5.16 2.36 12.98
N ALA A 92 4.08 1.95 12.31
CA ALA A 92 2.96 1.30 12.96
C ALA A 92 3.41 -0.04 13.57
N HIS A 93 2.75 -0.47 14.65
CA HIS A 93 3.11 -1.68 15.39
C HIS A 93 3.07 -2.99 14.57
N TYR A 94 2.43 -2.98 13.42
CA TYR A 94 2.31 -4.11 12.50
C TYR A 94 3.33 -4.08 11.36
N ALA A 95 4.05 -2.97 11.19
CA ALA A 95 4.98 -2.79 10.08
C ALA A 95 6.44 -2.90 10.54
N ASP A 96 7.26 -3.60 9.77
CA ASP A 96 8.71 -3.65 9.97
C ASP A 96 9.45 -2.61 9.13
N LYS A 97 8.84 -2.14 8.03
CA LYS A 97 9.33 -1.06 7.17
C LYS A 97 8.18 -0.42 6.39
N CYS A 98 8.28 0.89 6.14
CA CYS A 98 7.29 1.64 5.38
C CYS A 98 7.95 2.74 4.55
N TYR A 99 7.42 2.96 3.35
CA TYR A 99 7.71 4.11 2.50
C TYR A 99 6.42 4.90 2.25
N ASP A 100 6.54 6.24 2.21
CA ASP A 100 5.51 7.09 1.64
C ASP A 100 5.94 7.56 0.26
N VAL A 101 5.01 7.54 -0.69
CA VAL A 101 5.07 8.43 -1.85
C VAL A 101 4.50 9.77 -1.38
N GLU A 102 5.34 10.78 -1.31
CA GLU A 102 4.95 12.14 -0.97
C GLU A 102 4.78 12.99 -2.22
N TYR A 103 3.88 13.98 -2.14
CA TYR A 103 3.66 15.01 -3.16
C TYR A 103 3.95 16.40 -2.59
N ALA A 104 4.48 17.29 -3.41
CA ALA A 104 4.73 18.69 -3.06
C ALA A 104 3.43 19.52 -3.16
N PHE A 105 2.58 19.41 -2.14
CA PHE A 105 1.36 20.18 -2.05
C PHE A 105 1.64 21.68 -1.86
N PRO A 106 0.67 22.58 -2.09
CA PRO A 106 0.86 24.02 -1.83
C PRO A 106 1.26 24.37 -0.38
N TRP A 107 1.01 23.47 0.57
CA TRP A 107 1.39 23.60 2.00
C TRP A 107 2.68 22.87 2.37
N GLY A 108 3.32 22.18 1.44
CA GLY A 108 4.55 21.43 1.64
C GLY A 108 4.45 19.96 1.25
N TRP A 109 5.51 19.21 1.50
CA TRP A 109 5.54 17.78 1.26
C TRP A 109 4.63 17.06 2.24
N ASP A 110 3.76 16.20 1.71
CA ASP A 110 2.85 15.41 2.53
C ASP A 110 2.53 14.07 1.86
N GLU A 111 2.06 13.11 2.64
CA GLU A 111 1.78 11.74 2.22
C GLU A 111 0.66 11.68 1.17
N LEU A 112 0.91 10.98 0.06
CA LEU A 112 -0.06 10.64 -0.95
C LEU A 112 -0.44 9.16 -0.91
N GLU A 113 0.54 8.28 -0.78
CA GLU A 113 0.37 6.83 -0.73
C GLU A 113 1.39 6.21 0.23
N GLY A 114 0.96 5.31 1.11
CA GLY A 114 1.83 4.49 1.93
C GLY A 114 2.13 3.15 1.26
N VAL A 115 3.35 2.64 1.41
CA VAL A 115 3.73 1.26 1.02
C VAL A 115 4.40 0.60 2.21
N ALA A 116 3.70 -0.30 2.87
CA ALA A 116 4.13 -0.91 4.13
C ALA A 116 4.42 -2.40 4.00
N SER A 117 5.45 -2.87 4.67
CA SER A 117 5.65 -4.30 4.97
C SER A 117 4.99 -4.62 6.31
N ARG A 118 3.89 -5.36 6.27
CA ARG A 118 3.03 -5.69 7.43
C ARG A 118 3.39 -7.03 8.07
N THR A 119 4.43 -7.68 7.60
CA THR A 119 4.81 -9.04 8.01
C THR A 119 3.63 -10.03 7.86
N ASP A 120 3.51 -11.02 8.72
CA ASP A 120 2.35 -11.92 8.81
C ASP A 120 1.29 -11.45 9.82
N TYR A 121 1.43 -10.23 10.34
CA TYR A 121 0.67 -9.75 11.49
C TYR A 121 -0.84 -9.96 11.34
N ASP A 122 -1.42 -9.46 10.23
CA ASP A 122 -2.87 -9.50 10.04
C ASP A 122 -3.38 -10.94 9.86
N LEU A 123 -2.72 -11.74 9.01
CA LEU A 123 -3.12 -13.14 8.80
C LEU A 123 -3.01 -13.96 10.08
N SER A 124 -1.95 -13.75 10.85
CA SER A 124 -1.73 -14.43 12.13
C SER A 124 -2.80 -14.01 13.14
N LYS A 125 -3.15 -12.73 13.24
CA LYS A 125 -4.24 -12.25 14.13
C LYS A 125 -5.60 -12.77 13.72
N HIS A 126 -5.92 -12.79 12.43
CA HIS A 126 -7.16 -13.37 11.94
C HIS A 126 -7.22 -14.89 12.19
N ALA A 127 -6.12 -15.61 11.98
CA ALA A 127 -6.05 -17.04 12.26
C ALA A 127 -6.25 -17.35 13.75
N GLU A 128 -5.60 -16.58 14.64
CA GLU A 128 -5.75 -16.69 16.09
C GLU A 128 -7.20 -16.46 16.54
N ALA A 129 -7.84 -15.39 16.04
CA ALA A 129 -9.20 -15.01 16.43
C ALA A 129 -10.28 -15.97 15.92
N THR A 130 -10.08 -16.57 14.74
CA THR A 130 -11.11 -17.38 14.06
C THR A 130 -10.85 -18.88 14.08
N GLY A 131 -9.63 -19.31 14.37
CA GLY A 131 -9.18 -20.70 14.20
C GLY A 131 -8.99 -21.11 12.74
N ALA A 132 -9.11 -20.20 11.77
CA ALA A 132 -8.92 -20.49 10.36
C ALA A 132 -7.43 -20.72 10.03
N LYS A 133 -7.15 -21.69 9.15
CA LYS A 133 -5.78 -21.95 8.68
C LYS A 133 -5.44 -21.03 7.52
N LEU A 134 -4.87 -19.88 7.80
CA LEU A 134 -4.48 -18.87 6.81
C LEU A 134 -3.03 -19.03 6.31
N SER A 135 -2.47 -20.22 6.49
CA SER A 135 -1.13 -20.57 5.97
C SER A 135 -1.19 -21.06 4.53
N TYR A 136 -0.12 -20.80 3.79
CA TYR A 136 0.13 -21.33 2.44
C TYR A 136 1.02 -22.57 2.52
N LEU A 137 0.79 -23.55 1.65
CA LEU A 137 1.65 -24.72 1.49
C LEU A 137 2.30 -24.69 0.11
N ASP A 138 3.60 -24.43 0.07
CA ASP A 138 4.39 -24.57 -1.15
C ASP A 138 4.95 -25.98 -1.25
N GLN A 139 4.34 -26.78 -2.13
CA GLN A 139 4.74 -28.17 -2.34
C GLN A 139 6.07 -28.30 -3.10
N GLN A 140 6.52 -27.25 -3.76
CA GLN A 140 7.72 -27.25 -4.61
C GLN A 140 8.98 -26.82 -3.86
N LYS A 141 8.83 -26.28 -2.65
CA LYS A 141 9.94 -25.80 -1.83
C LYS A 141 10.18 -26.71 -0.62
N PRO A 142 11.44 -26.94 -0.25
CA PRO A 142 11.76 -27.59 1.01
C PRO A 142 11.47 -26.64 2.17
N ASP A 143 10.95 -27.18 3.22
CA ASP A 143 10.80 -26.50 4.50
C ASP A 143 12.20 -26.18 5.07
N PRO A 144 12.52 -24.92 5.39
CA PRO A 144 13.86 -24.51 5.79
C PRO A 144 14.32 -25.13 7.13
N ASP A 145 13.38 -25.49 8.01
CA ASP A 145 13.69 -26.04 9.32
C ASP A 145 13.90 -27.56 9.27
N THR A 146 13.14 -28.24 8.42
CA THR A 146 13.13 -29.71 8.37
C THR A 146 13.83 -30.30 7.15
N GLY A 147 14.05 -29.49 6.10
CA GLY A 147 14.59 -29.92 4.81
C GLY A 147 13.64 -30.80 3.98
N LYS A 148 12.43 -31.08 4.46
CA LYS A 148 11.44 -31.88 3.74
C LYS A 148 10.68 -31.05 2.73
N MET A 149 10.32 -31.66 1.59
CA MET A 149 9.47 -31.02 0.59
C MET A 149 8.09 -30.68 1.17
N GLY A 150 7.59 -29.49 0.81
CA GLY A 150 6.32 -28.96 1.29
C GLY A 150 6.49 -28.00 2.46
N TRP A 151 6.90 -26.76 2.14
CA TRP A 151 7.04 -25.68 3.13
C TRP A 151 5.69 -25.03 3.42
N ARG A 152 5.31 -25.03 4.68
CA ARG A 152 4.09 -24.36 5.16
C ARG A 152 4.44 -23.12 5.96
N TYR A 153 3.91 -21.97 5.55
CA TYR A 153 4.14 -20.67 6.20
C TYR A 153 2.92 -19.77 6.14
N THR A 154 2.84 -18.79 7.04
CA THR A 154 1.91 -17.66 6.91
C THR A 154 2.57 -16.63 6.01
N PRO A 155 1.93 -16.22 4.89
CA PRO A 155 2.53 -15.22 4.01
C PRO A 155 2.76 -13.88 4.71
N PHE A 156 3.83 -13.21 4.31
CA PHE A 156 4.02 -11.81 4.65
C PHE A 156 3.26 -10.93 3.65
N VAL A 157 2.95 -9.70 4.04
CA VAL A 157 2.11 -8.81 3.26
C VAL A 157 2.82 -7.49 2.98
N ILE A 158 2.80 -7.08 1.72
CA ILE A 158 3.15 -5.72 1.28
C ILE A 158 1.86 -5.01 0.92
N GLU A 159 1.62 -3.85 1.53
CA GLU A 159 0.40 -3.06 1.37
C GLU A 159 0.71 -1.70 0.76
N PRO A 160 0.55 -1.50 -0.54
CA PRO A 160 0.36 -0.18 -1.13
C PRO A 160 -1.06 0.31 -0.87
N ALA A 161 -1.19 1.49 -0.27
CA ALA A 161 -2.48 2.08 0.13
C ALA A 161 -2.53 3.57 -0.18
N ALA A 162 -3.46 4.00 -1.03
CA ALA A 162 -3.65 5.38 -1.42
C ALA A 162 -5.10 5.85 -1.22
N GLY A 163 -5.28 7.09 -0.78
CA GLY A 163 -6.57 7.73 -0.75
C GLY A 163 -7.03 8.12 -2.16
N LEU A 164 -8.10 7.52 -2.69
CA LEU A 164 -8.63 7.89 -4.01
C LEU A 164 -9.07 9.36 -4.04
N THR A 165 -9.72 9.84 -2.97
CA THR A 165 -10.12 11.25 -2.83
C THR A 165 -8.90 12.18 -2.85
N ARG A 166 -7.80 11.78 -2.17
CA ARG A 166 -6.54 12.51 -2.17
C ARG A 166 -5.87 12.49 -3.55
N ALA A 167 -5.95 11.37 -4.28
CA ALA A 167 -5.47 11.26 -5.65
C ALA A 167 -6.14 12.26 -6.60
N VAL A 168 -7.47 12.42 -6.50
CA VAL A 168 -8.21 13.44 -7.28
C VAL A 168 -7.69 14.84 -6.96
N LEU A 169 -7.47 15.16 -5.69
CA LEU A 169 -6.91 16.46 -5.28
C LEU A 169 -5.53 16.70 -5.91
N VAL A 170 -4.64 15.70 -5.85
CA VAL A 170 -3.29 15.82 -6.41
C VAL A 170 -3.34 16.09 -7.91
N TYR A 171 -4.12 15.31 -8.68
CA TYR A 171 -4.22 15.55 -10.13
C TYR A 171 -4.87 16.87 -10.50
N LEU A 172 -5.79 17.41 -9.69
CA LEU A 172 -6.32 18.76 -9.89
C LEU A 172 -5.26 19.84 -9.64
N ILE A 173 -4.45 19.69 -8.59
CA ILE A 173 -3.34 20.60 -8.29
C ILE A 173 -2.26 20.52 -9.36
N ASP A 174 -1.90 19.30 -9.79
CA ASP A 174 -0.88 19.04 -10.80
C ASP A 174 -1.27 19.62 -12.18
N ALA A 175 -2.55 19.54 -12.52
CA ALA A 175 -3.08 20.05 -13.79
C ALA A 175 -3.36 21.57 -13.78
N TYR A 176 -3.34 22.21 -12.59
CA TYR A 176 -3.62 23.64 -12.50
C TYR A 176 -2.49 24.46 -13.13
N ALA A 177 -2.84 25.38 -14.02
CA ALA A 177 -1.93 26.35 -14.64
C ALA A 177 -2.60 27.71 -14.77
N GLU A 178 -1.84 28.77 -14.53
CA GLU A 178 -2.26 30.16 -14.76
C GLU A 178 -1.73 30.63 -16.11
N GLU A 179 -2.62 30.98 -17.02
CA GLU A 179 -2.27 31.65 -18.27
C GLU A 179 -2.39 33.17 -18.11
N LYS A 180 -1.31 33.88 -18.44
CA LYS A 180 -1.40 35.35 -18.55
C LYS A 180 -2.21 35.67 -19.81
N GLY A 181 -3.40 36.25 -19.62
CA GLY A 181 -4.19 36.75 -20.72
C GLY A 181 -3.37 37.72 -21.58
N VAL A 182 -3.45 37.59 -22.89
CA VAL A 182 -2.94 38.62 -23.81
C VAL A 182 -3.91 39.81 -23.66
N ASP A 183 -3.46 40.90 -23.04
CA ASP A 183 -4.25 42.14 -23.06
C ASP A 183 -4.58 42.48 -24.50
N ALA A 184 -5.86 42.46 -24.84
CA ALA A 184 -6.35 42.90 -26.13
C ALA A 184 -5.99 44.41 -26.23
N GLN A 185 -5.00 44.73 -27.05
CA GLN A 185 -4.69 46.10 -27.46
C GLN A 185 -5.78 46.67 -28.38
#